data_9048bf6882c0b6bf27ad85679662296a
#
_entry.id   9048bf6882c0b6bf27ad85679662296a
#
_cell.length_a   1.000
_cell.length_b   1.000
_cell.length_c   1.000
_cell.angle_alpha   90.00
_cell.angle_beta   90.00
_cell.angle_gamma   90.00
#
_symmetry.space_group_name_H-M   'P 1'
#
loop_
_entity.id
_entity.type
_entity.pdbx_description
1 polymer ?
#
loop_
_entity_poly.entity_id
_entity_poly.type
_entity_poly.pdbx_seq_one_letter_code
_entity_poly.pdbx_strand_id
1 'polypeptide(L)'
;RFPFVEIHPRDACAAGVIDGGFARIETDFGQCVLKVIVTDRQQPGMLFVPIHWSDETSSSARVGALVAPHVDPYSGQPENKATPVALSPCDYPQHGFALSRDVLSFPESVWWTRVAVTGGYGYLLASKRDVQWQAWFNEGCSEHDIAEYLDGAGGIYRAASFNGDRLTRCLFVEPSDRTSDWDIIKALFAVETVNAEQRRLLLSGKALDGIASVGPIVCACFGVGRNTICDALKSGAARSHLDLGTQLKAG
;
A
#
# COMPACT_ATOMS: atom_id res chain seq x y z
N ARG A 1 -3.33 1.12 5.57
CA ARG A 1 -4.43 1.71 4.77
C ARG A 1 -3.87 2.21 3.46
N PHE A 2 -4.68 2.18 2.40
CA PHE A 2 -4.37 2.71 1.07
C PHE A 2 -5.52 3.62 0.61
N PRO A 3 -5.29 4.53 -0.35
CA PRO A 3 -6.36 5.35 -0.92
C PRO A 3 -7.30 4.48 -1.76
N PHE A 4 -8.59 4.64 -1.53
CA PHE A 4 -9.62 3.84 -2.18
C PHE A 4 -10.87 4.65 -2.52
N VAL A 5 -11.68 4.10 -3.40
CA VAL A 5 -13.05 4.53 -3.70
C VAL A 5 -14.00 3.36 -3.44
N GLU A 6 -15.03 3.57 -2.61
CA GLU A 6 -16.14 2.62 -2.49
C GLU A 6 -17.22 2.96 -3.52
N ILE A 7 -17.70 1.95 -4.21
CA ILE A 7 -18.70 2.06 -5.28
C ILE A 7 -19.72 0.92 -5.20
N HIS A 8 -20.99 1.22 -5.49
CA HIS A 8 -22.05 0.21 -5.55
C HIS A 8 -21.82 -0.74 -6.74
N PRO A 9 -22.11 -2.07 -6.63
CA PRO A 9 -21.91 -3.06 -7.71
C PRO A 9 -22.54 -2.68 -9.05
N ARG A 10 -23.75 -2.08 -9.02
CA ARG A 10 -24.45 -1.61 -10.22
C ARG A 10 -23.64 -0.54 -10.96
N ASP A 11 -23.10 0.43 -10.24
CA ASP A 11 -22.37 1.55 -10.83
C ASP A 11 -20.96 1.11 -11.27
N ALA A 12 -20.34 0.19 -10.52
CA ALA A 12 -19.08 -0.44 -10.92
C ALA A 12 -19.22 -1.17 -12.26
N CYS A 13 -20.29 -1.94 -12.43
CA CYS A 13 -20.60 -2.61 -13.69
C CYS A 13 -20.82 -1.60 -14.83
N ALA A 14 -21.59 -0.55 -14.59
CA ALA A 14 -21.87 0.48 -15.58
C ALA A 14 -20.62 1.26 -16.02
N ALA A 15 -19.69 1.52 -15.08
CA ALA A 15 -18.42 2.21 -15.33
C ALA A 15 -17.29 1.29 -15.83
N GLY A 16 -17.50 -0.04 -15.87
CA GLY A 16 -16.48 -1.00 -16.26
C GLY A 16 -15.31 -1.12 -15.28
N VAL A 17 -15.52 -0.79 -13.98
CA VAL A 17 -14.51 -0.94 -12.93
C VAL A 17 -14.74 -2.23 -12.14
N ILE A 18 -13.65 -2.83 -11.66
CA ILE A 18 -13.67 -4.12 -10.93
C ILE A 18 -13.14 -3.94 -9.51
N ASP A 19 -13.61 -4.79 -8.60
CA ASP A 19 -13.09 -4.82 -7.24
C ASP A 19 -11.59 -5.11 -7.21
N GLY A 20 -10.84 -4.35 -6.38
CA GLY A 20 -9.38 -4.46 -6.31
C GLY A 20 -8.63 -3.81 -7.48
N GLY A 21 -9.31 -3.41 -8.56
CA GLY A 21 -8.74 -2.63 -9.66
C GLY A 21 -8.51 -1.17 -9.29
N PHE A 22 -8.25 -0.34 -10.31
CA PHE A 22 -8.06 1.10 -10.14
C PHE A 22 -9.04 1.88 -11.00
N ALA A 23 -9.47 3.03 -10.48
CA ALA A 23 -10.32 3.96 -11.19
C ALA A 23 -9.76 5.38 -11.11
N ARG A 24 -9.88 6.11 -12.21
CA ARG A 24 -9.70 7.55 -12.27
C ARG A 24 -11.03 8.21 -11.93
N ILE A 25 -10.97 9.17 -11.03
CA ILE A 25 -12.07 10.05 -10.69
C ILE A 25 -11.67 11.45 -11.13
N GLU A 26 -12.54 12.12 -11.85
CA GLU A 26 -12.23 13.38 -12.53
C GLU A 26 -13.37 14.39 -12.38
N THR A 27 -12.99 15.67 -12.27
CA THR A 27 -13.84 16.84 -12.32
C THR A 27 -13.18 17.91 -13.20
N ASP A 28 -13.85 19.01 -13.44
CA ASP A 28 -13.26 20.19 -14.12
C ASP A 28 -12.06 20.79 -13.37
N PHE A 29 -11.89 20.44 -12.08
CA PHE A 29 -10.86 21.03 -11.20
C PHE A 29 -9.63 20.14 -11.04
N GLY A 30 -9.77 18.83 -11.23
CA GLY A 30 -8.66 17.91 -11.11
C GLY A 30 -9.06 16.45 -11.20
N GLN A 31 -8.08 15.60 -10.95
CA GLN A 31 -8.25 14.15 -11.01
C GLN A 31 -7.51 13.43 -9.88
N CYS A 32 -7.98 12.25 -9.53
CA CYS A 32 -7.24 11.31 -8.70
C CYS A 32 -7.42 9.86 -9.19
N VAL A 33 -6.49 8.98 -8.83
CA VAL A 33 -6.54 7.55 -9.14
C VAL A 33 -6.55 6.76 -7.84
N LEU A 34 -7.57 5.95 -7.65
CA LEU A 34 -7.82 5.25 -6.41
C LEU A 34 -8.09 3.77 -6.65
N LYS A 35 -7.77 2.95 -5.66
CA LYS A 35 -8.11 1.53 -5.69
C LYS A 35 -9.61 1.35 -5.47
N VAL A 36 -10.25 0.49 -6.26
CA VAL A 36 -11.70 0.27 -6.23
C VAL A 36 -12.05 -0.76 -5.15
N ILE A 37 -13.07 -0.46 -4.36
CA ILE A 37 -13.75 -1.38 -3.45
C ILE A 37 -15.21 -1.43 -3.87
N VAL A 38 -15.66 -2.55 -4.39
CA VAL A 38 -17.06 -2.74 -4.76
C VAL A 38 -17.84 -3.24 -3.55
N THR A 39 -18.85 -2.50 -3.13
CA THR A 39 -19.63 -2.81 -1.93
C THR A 39 -21.06 -2.35 -2.02
N ASP A 40 -22.00 -3.18 -1.58
CA ASP A 40 -23.44 -2.88 -1.46
C ASP A 40 -23.78 -1.90 -0.33
N ARG A 41 -22.81 -1.58 0.51
CA ARG A 41 -22.96 -0.54 1.56
C ARG A 41 -23.04 0.87 0.98
N GLN A 42 -22.54 1.08 -0.25
CA GLN A 42 -22.71 2.35 -0.97
C GLN A 42 -24.08 2.42 -1.64
N GLN A 43 -24.64 3.62 -1.70
CA GLN A 43 -25.87 3.85 -2.45
C GLN A 43 -25.54 3.96 -3.95
N PRO A 44 -26.43 3.44 -4.84
CA PRO A 44 -26.30 3.66 -6.28
C PRO A 44 -26.24 5.17 -6.60
N GLY A 45 -25.35 5.53 -7.53
CA GLY A 45 -25.11 6.92 -7.94
C GLY A 45 -24.18 7.70 -7.01
N MET A 46 -23.62 7.07 -5.97
CA MET A 46 -22.71 7.72 -5.02
C MET A 46 -21.38 6.99 -4.88
N LEU A 47 -20.31 7.76 -4.73
CA LEU A 47 -18.97 7.26 -4.38
C LEU A 47 -18.61 7.73 -2.97
N PHE A 48 -17.89 6.89 -2.22
CA PHE A 48 -17.21 7.31 -1.00
C PHE A 48 -15.71 7.30 -1.21
N VAL A 49 -15.07 8.43 -0.92
CA VAL A 49 -13.62 8.63 -1.09
C VAL A 49 -13.05 9.28 0.17
N PRO A 50 -12.13 8.63 0.89
CA PRO A 50 -11.49 9.24 2.06
C PRO A 50 -10.43 10.27 1.63
N ILE A 51 -10.35 11.39 2.37
CA ILE A 51 -9.56 12.59 2.05
C ILE A 51 -8.16 12.64 2.73
N HIS A 52 -7.64 11.50 3.18
CA HIS A 52 -6.47 11.47 4.07
C HIS A 52 -5.11 11.43 3.37
N TRP A 53 -5.05 11.49 2.05
CA TRP A 53 -3.80 11.42 1.28
C TRP A 53 -3.42 12.76 0.68
N SER A 54 -2.12 13.04 0.71
CA SER A 54 -1.48 14.19 0.08
C SER A 54 -0.46 13.73 -0.96
N ASP A 55 0.08 14.67 -1.73
CA ASP A 55 1.13 14.41 -2.72
C ASP A 55 2.43 13.89 -2.08
N GLU A 56 2.61 14.05 -0.76
CA GLU A 56 3.72 13.46 -0.01
C GLU A 56 3.52 11.98 0.32
N THR A 57 2.27 11.52 0.34
CA THR A 57 1.91 10.17 0.77
C THR A 57 1.37 9.29 -0.35
N SER A 58 1.11 9.87 -1.51
CA SER A 58 0.66 9.12 -2.70
C SER A 58 0.88 9.91 -3.99
N SER A 59 1.05 9.22 -5.11
CA SER A 59 1.31 9.84 -6.42
C SER A 59 0.10 10.57 -7.01
N SER A 60 -1.11 10.14 -6.74
CA SER A 60 -2.31 10.65 -7.42
C SER A 60 -3.60 10.44 -6.62
N ALA A 61 -3.52 10.43 -5.29
CA ALA A 61 -4.71 10.19 -4.45
C ALA A 61 -5.15 11.43 -3.64
N ARG A 62 -4.77 12.62 -4.05
CA ARG A 62 -5.20 13.86 -3.40
C ARG A 62 -6.64 14.20 -3.81
N VAL A 63 -7.60 13.72 -3.03
CA VAL A 63 -9.04 13.89 -3.28
C VAL A 63 -9.47 15.37 -3.24
N GLY A 64 -8.80 16.20 -2.45
CA GLY A 64 -9.06 17.65 -2.43
C GLY A 64 -8.87 18.34 -3.77
N ALA A 65 -8.15 17.74 -4.72
CA ALA A 65 -8.02 18.28 -6.09
C ALA A 65 -9.32 18.20 -6.91
N LEU A 66 -10.26 17.34 -6.50
CA LEU A 66 -11.55 17.18 -7.18
C LEU A 66 -12.56 18.27 -6.80
N VAL A 67 -12.36 18.92 -5.65
CA VAL A 67 -13.36 19.78 -5.04
C VAL A 67 -13.39 21.15 -5.72
N ALA A 68 -14.59 21.60 -6.07
CA ALA A 68 -14.80 22.95 -6.59
C ALA A 68 -14.38 24.01 -5.54
N PRO A 69 -13.85 25.18 -5.95
CA PRO A 69 -13.41 26.22 -5.04
C PRO A 69 -14.59 27.04 -4.48
N HIS A 70 -15.70 26.36 -4.17
CA HIS A 70 -16.86 26.97 -3.55
C HIS A 70 -16.73 26.90 -2.03
N VAL A 71 -16.96 28.03 -1.39
CA VAL A 71 -16.93 28.16 0.06
C VAL A 71 -18.23 28.79 0.56
N ASP A 72 -18.64 28.41 1.74
CA ASP A 72 -19.73 29.08 2.43
C ASP A 72 -19.36 30.56 2.67
N PRO A 73 -20.19 31.51 2.26
CA PRO A 73 -19.84 32.94 2.32
C PRO A 73 -19.70 33.49 3.72
N TYR A 74 -20.20 32.81 4.75
CA TYR A 74 -20.15 33.25 6.14
C TYR A 74 -19.02 32.59 6.92
N SER A 75 -18.86 31.28 6.77
CA SER A 75 -17.86 30.50 7.52
C SER A 75 -16.53 30.33 6.77
N GLY A 76 -16.52 30.54 5.46
CA GLY A 76 -15.36 30.22 4.60
C GLY A 76 -15.10 28.72 4.44
N GLN A 77 -16.01 27.87 4.89
CA GLN A 77 -15.83 26.43 4.83
C GLN A 77 -16.02 25.91 3.40
N PRO A 78 -15.08 25.12 2.86
CA PRO A 78 -15.22 24.56 1.53
C PRO A 78 -16.28 23.45 1.51
N GLU A 79 -16.97 23.34 0.38
CA GLU A 79 -17.91 22.25 0.13
C GLU A 79 -17.16 20.99 -0.35
N ASN A 80 -16.83 20.09 0.58
CA ASN A 80 -16.08 18.87 0.29
C ASN A 80 -16.96 17.66 -0.03
N LYS A 81 -18.27 17.81 -0.01
CA LYS A 81 -19.25 16.73 -0.18
C LYS A 81 -20.13 17.01 -1.38
N ALA A 82 -20.73 15.95 -1.93
CA ALA A 82 -21.64 16.06 -3.08
C ALA A 82 -20.99 16.67 -4.34
N THR A 83 -19.70 16.42 -4.58
CA THR A 83 -19.00 16.82 -5.80
C THR A 83 -19.37 15.89 -6.95
N PRO A 84 -19.97 16.37 -8.06
CA PRO A 84 -20.19 15.55 -9.25
C PRO A 84 -18.87 15.12 -9.88
N VAL A 85 -18.74 13.83 -10.22
CA VAL A 85 -17.50 13.29 -10.76
C VAL A 85 -17.76 12.38 -11.96
N ALA A 86 -16.80 12.31 -12.88
CA ALA A 86 -16.69 11.23 -13.86
C ALA A 86 -15.79 10.13 -13.32
N LEU A 87 -16.13 8.87 -13.63
CA LEU A 87 -15.38 7.69 -13.24
C LEU A 87 -15.00 6.88 -14.47
N SER A 88 -13.74 6.46 -14.56
CA SER A 88 -13.24 5.58 -15.62
C SER A 88 -12.22 4.57 -15.08
N PRO A 89 -12.13 3.34 -15.66
CA PRO A 89 -11.13 2.37 -15.23
C PRO A 89 -9.71 2.80 -15.59
N CYS A 90 -8.76 2.44 -14.73
CA CYS A 90 -7.33 2.53 -15.00
C CYS A 90 -6.73 1.13 -15.08
N ASP A 91 -5.95 0.88 -16.14
CA ASP A 91 -5.28 -0.40 -16.32
C ASP A 91 -3.86 -0.36 -15.73
N TYR A 92 -3.68 -1.09 -14.65
CA TYR A 92 -2.39 -1.37 -14.02
C TYR A 92 -2.20 -2.88 -13.91
N PRO A 93 -1.63 -3.51 -14.95
CA PRO A 93 -1.47 -4.97 -14.99
C PRO A 93 -0.41 -5.51 -14.02
N GLN A 94 0.39 -4.65 -13.40
CA GLN A 94 1.37 -5.01 -12.38
C GLN A 94 1.04 -4.31 -11.06
N HIS A 95 1.03 -5.09 -9.99
CA HIS A 95 0.94 -4.62 -8.63
C HIS A 95 2.19 -5.01 -7.85
N GLY A 96 2.49 -4.29 -6.79
CA GLY A 96 3.66 -4.59 -6.00
C GLY A 96 3.71 -3.83 -4.70
N PHE A 97 4.81 -4.05 -4.00
CA PHE A 97 5.17 -3.28 -2.83
C PHE A 97 6.69 -3.07 -2.77
N ALA A 98 7.08 -2.01 -2.08
CA ALA A 98 8.47 -1.76 -1.75
C ALA A 98 8.60 -1.41 -0.27
N LEU A 99 9.72 -1.80 0.33
CA LEU A 99 10.17 -1.35 1.65
C LEU A 99 11.54 -0.72 1.50
N SER A 100 11.81 0.35 2.24
CA SER A 100 13.12 1.02 2.24
C SER A 100 13.39 1.72 3.56
N ARG A 101 14.67 1.81 3.94
CA ARG A 101 15.10 2.65 5.08
C ARG A 101 14.98 4.14 4.76
N ASP A 102 15.09 4.48 3.47
CA ASP A 102 15.03 5.84 2.96
C ASP A 102 13.74 6.08 2.17
N VAL A 103 13.40 7.35 1.99
CA VAL A 103 12.27 7.74 1.13
C VAL A 103 12.60 7.38 -0.31
N LEU A 104 11.68 6.69 -0.99
CA LEU A 104 11.81 6.33 -2.39
C LEU A 104 11.10 7.34 -3.29
N SER A 105 11.70 7.57 -4.46
CA SER A 105 11.10 8.28 -5.59
C SER A 105 10.80 7.26 -6.68
N PHE A 106 9.61 7.32 -7.26
CA PHE A 106 9.15 6.43 -8.32
C PHE A 106 8.98 7.18 -9.64
N PRO A 107 9.06 6.48 -10.80
CA PRO A 107 8.70 7.07 -12.08
C PRO A 107 7.25 7.62 -12.07
N GLU A 108 6.99 8.67 -12.83
CA GLU A 108 5.66 9.31 -12.91
C GLU A 108 4.55 8.35 -13.37
N SER A 109 4.90 7.32 -14.15
CA SER A 109 3.96 6.29 -14.63
C SER A 109 3.54 5.30 -13.55
N VAL A 110 4.16 5.33 -12.37
CA VAL A 110 3.87 4.42 -11.25
C VAL A 110 2.88 5.07 -10.29
N TRP A 111 1.77 4.40 -10.10
CA TRP A 111 0.90 4.72 -8.97
C TRP A 111 1.52 4.16 -7.69
N TRP A 112 1.66 4.98 -6.67
CA TRP A 112 2.17 4.55 -5.38
C TRP A 112 1.43 5.21 -4.22
N THR A 113 1.39 4.53 -3.10
CA THR A 113 0.96 5.10 -1.82
C THR A 113 1.85 4.62 -0.69
N ARG A 114 2.21 5.54 0.19
CA ARG A 114 2.99 5.24 1.39
C ARG A 114 2.11 4.58 2.44
N VAL A 115 2.65 3.57 3.09
CA VAL A 115 2.03 2.88 4.22
C VAL A 115 2.98 2.83 5.41
N ALA A 116 2.44 2.81 6.61
CA ALA A 116 3.26 2.73 7.82
C ALA A 116 3.91 1.35 7.94
N VAL A 117 5.23 1.35 8.18
CA VAL A 117 6.01 0.15 8.50
C VAL A 117 7.03 0.48 9.60
N THR A 118 7.45 -0.55 10.34
CA THR A 118 8.45 -0.38 11.39
C THR A 118 9.85 -0.25 10.76
N GLY A 119 10.56 0.78 11.16
CA GLY A 119 11.97 0.97 10.81
C GLY A 119 12.25 1.55 9.42
N GLY A 120 11.26 2.13 8.74
CA GLY A 120 11.44 2.77 7.44
C GLY A 120 10.13 3.13 6.75
N TYR A 121 10.11 3.04 5.44
CA TYR A 121 9.02 3.42 4.56
C TYR A 121 8.50 2.21 3.80
N GLY A 122 7.20 2.04 3.76
CA GLY A 122 6.51 1.05 2.94
C GLY A 122 5.70 1.71 1.84
N TYR A 123 5.62 1.05 0.69
CA TYR A 123 4.88 1.55 -0.46
C TYR A 123 4.07 0.42 -1.09
N LEU A 124 2.80 0.68 -1.39
CA LEU A 124 2.04 -0.11 -2.33
C LEU A 124 2.18 0.51 -3.71
N LEU A 125 2.30 -0.32 -4.73
CA LEU A 125 2.62 0.07 -6.09
C LEU A 125 1.62 -0.52 -7.07
N ALA A 126 1.37 0.22 -8.14
CA ALA A 126 0.72 -0.29 -9.34
C ALA A 126 1.31 0.37 -10.58
N SER A 127 1.52 -0.39 -11.66
CA SER A 127 2.19 0.13 -12.83
C SER A 127 1.74 -0.57 -14.11
N LYS A 128 2.09 0.04 -15.23
CA LYS A 128 2.13 -0.61 -16.54
C LYS A 128 3.35 -1.53 -16.62
N ARG A 129 3.40 -2.38 -17.67
CA ARG A 129 4.49 -3.35 -17.87
C ARG A 129 5.79 -2.76 -18.42
N ASP A 130 5.80 -1.49 -18.80
CA ASP A 130 6.93 -0.78 -19.41
C ASP A 130 7.95 -0.22 -18.41
N VAL A 131 7.67 -0.32 -17.11
CA VAL A 131 8.59 0.17 -16.07
C VAL A 131 9.81 -0.74 -15.96
N GLN A 132 11.00 -0.14 -16.09
CA GLN A 132 12.28 -0.84 -15.99
C GLN A 132 12.69 -1.03 -14.53
N TRP A 133 11.98 -1.91 -13.82
CA TRP A 133 12.13 -2.10 -12.38
C TRP A 133 13.54 -2.48 -11.94
N GLN A 134 14.24 -3.32 -12.72
CA GLN A 134 15.61 -3.72 -12.41
C GLN A 134 16.56 -2.52 -12.45
N ALA A 135 16.49 -1.71 -13.51
CA ALA A 135 17.32 -0.50 -13.62
C ALA A 135 17.02 0.48 -12.47
N TRP A 136 15.75 0.72 -12.21
CA TRP A 136 15.31 1.59 -11.13
C TRP A 136 15.77 1.11 -9.74
N PHE A 137 15.72 -0.19 -9.49
CA PHE A 137 16.14 -0.75 -8.20
C PHE A 137 17.66 -0.63 -8.01
N ASN A 138 18.43 -0.99 -9.03
CA ASN A 138 19.90 -1.00 -9.00
C ASN A 138 20.50 0.40 -8.89
N GLU A 139 19.88 1.39 -9.52
CA GLU A 139 20.30 2.79 -9.46
C GLU A 139 20.32 3.33 -8.02
N GLY A 140 19.39 2.88 -7.18
CA GLY A 140 19.29 3.26 -5.77
C GLY A 140 20.08 2.40 -4.79
N CYS A 141 20.90 1.41 -5.24
CA CYS A 141 21.53 0.40 -4.40
C CYS A 141 23.00 0.13 -4.74
N SER A 142 23.72 1.09 -5.31
CA SER A 142 25.04 0.92 -5.93
C SER A 142 26.17 0.37 -5.04
N GLU A 143 26.03 0.41 -3.72
CA GLU A 143 27.05 -0.06 -2.75
C GLU A 143 26.61 -1.26 -1.91
N HIS A 144 25.46 -1.85 -2.21
CA HIS A 144 24.87 -2.90 -1.39
C HIS A 144 24.89 -4.26 -2.10
N ASP A 145 24.88 -5.32 -1.31
CA ASP A 145 24.60 -6.67 -1.79
C ASP A 145 23.15 -6.74 -2.27
N ILE A 146 22.96 -7.13 -3.52
CA ILE A 146 21.64 -7.25 -4.13
C ILE A 146 21.34 -8.72 -4.42
N ALA A 147 20.16 -9.18 -4.01
CA ALA A 147 19.57 -10.42 -4.46
C ALA A 147 18.39 -10.10 -5.37
N GLU A 148 18.29 -10.76 -6.51
CA GLU A 148 17.24 -10.54 -7.50
C GLU A 148 16.62 -11.85 -7.98
N TYR A 149 15.34 -11.78 -8.31
CA TYR A 149 14.60 -12.79 -9.02
C TYR A 149 13.80 -12.13 -10.15
N LEU A 150 14.05 -12.58 -11.38
CA LEU A 150 13.38 -12.09 -12.57
C LEU A 150 12.75 -13.25 -13.33
N ASP A 151 11.44 -13.18 -13.53
CA ASP A 151 10.70 -14.00 -14.48
C ASP A 151 10.05 -13.08 -15.52
N GLY A 152 10.75 -12.84 -16.61
CA GLY A 152 10.26 -11.95 -17.68
C GLY A 152 8.99 -12.46 -18.36
N ALA A 153 8.83 -13.78 -18.48
CA ALA A 153 7.63 -14.38 -19.07
C ALA A 153 6.42 -14.27 -18.14
N GLY A 154 6.63 -14.45 -16.83
CA GLY A 154 5.60 -14.29 -15.80
C GLY A 154 5.37 -12.83 -15.39
N GLY A 155 6.18 -11.89 -15.86
CA GLY A 155 6.08 -10.47 -15.48
C GLY A 155 6.38 -10.22 -13.98
N ILE A 156 7.27 -11.04 -13.39
CA ILE A 156 7.62 -10.96 -11.97
C ILE A 156 9.04 -10.38 -11.85
N TYR A 157 9.17 -9.38 -10.99
CA TYR A 157 10.46 -8.87 -10.53
C TYR A 157 10.47 -8.74 -9.02
N ARG A 158 11.45 -9.34 -8.38
CA ARG A 158 11.66 -9.26 -6.94
C ARG A 158 13.13 -8.95 -6.68
N ALA A 159 13.39 -8.00 -5.80
CA ALA A 159 14.74 -7.62 -5.43
C ALA A 159 14.83 -7.27 -3.96
N ALA A 160 15.99 -7.51 -3.38
CA ALA A 160 16.32 -7.14 -2.01
C ALA A 160 17.78 -6.67 -1.93
N SER A 161 18.01 -5.59 -1.20
CA SER A 161 19.31 -5.00 -0.97
C SER A 161 19.66 -5.10 0.50
N PHE A 162 20.93 -5.43 0.79
CA PHE A 162 21.42 -5.65 2.15
C PHE A 162 22.68 -4.83 2.40
N ASN A 163 22.80 -4.31 3.61
CA ASN A 163 24.03 -3.78 4.15
C ASN A 163 24.50 -4.73 5.27
N GLY A 164 25.48 -5.59 4.98
CA GLY A 164 25.78 -6.77 5.79
C GLY A 164 24.55 -7.68 5.91
N ASP A 165 24.14 -7.96 7.15
CA ASP A 165 22.96 -8.81 7.41
C ASP A 165 21.65 -8.03 7.55
N ARG A 166 21.67 -6.71 7.32
CA ARG A 166 20.50 -5.86 7.46
C ARG A 166 19.81 -5.64 6.12
N LEU A 167 18.51 -5.95 6.05
CA LEU A 167 17.68 -5.62 4.90
C LEU A 167 17.45 -4.10 4.83
N THR A 168 17.93 -3.45 3.76
CA THR A 168 17.84 -2.00 3.57
C THR A 168 16.71 -1.60 2.62
N ARG A 169 16.49 -2.39 1.58
CA ARG A 169 15.46 -2.12 0.56
C ARG A 169 14.96 -3.42 -0.02
N CYS A 170 13.69 -3.50 -0.34
CA CYS A 170 13.16 -4.56 -1.18
C CYS A 170 12.05 -4.05 -2.09
N LEU A 171 11.84 -4.76 -3.20
CA LEU A 171 10.82 -4.51 -4.19
C LEU A 171 10.24 -5.84 -4.67
N PHE A 172 8.91 -5.91 -4.71
CA PHE A 172 8.17 -7.04 -5.30
C PHE A 172 7.16 -6.46 -6.27
N VAL A 173 7.26 -6.85 -7.54
CA VAL A 173 6.33 -6.48 -8.60
C VAL A 173 5.89 -7.73 -9.31
N GLU A 174 4.59 -7.90 -9.45
CA GLU A 174 3.95 -9.11 -9.96
C GLU A 174 2.71 -8.73 -10.77
N PRO A 175 2.20 -9.65 -11.63
CA PRO A 175 0.89 -9.46 -12.23
C PRO A 175 -0.20 -9.19 -11.19
N SER A 176 -1.18 -8.38 -11.52
CA SER A 176 -2.24 -7.92 -10.58
C SER A 176 -3.11 -9.04 -10.00
N ASP A 177 -3.12 -10.21 -10.61
CA ASP A 177 -3.80 -11.42 -10.15
C ASP A 177 -2.98 -12.24 -9.14
N ARG A 178 -1.74 -11.83 -8.86
CA ARG A 178 -0.86 -12.46 -7.87
C ARG A 178 -0.53 -11.47 -6.77
N THR A 179 -0.37 -11.98 -5.56
CA THR A 179 0.06 -11.19 -4.41
C THR A 179 1.02 -12.00 -3.56
N SER A 180 2.23 -11.50 -3.39
CA SER A 180 3.15 -12.01 -2.37
C SER A 180 2.69 -11.56 -0.99
N ASP A 181 2.94 -12.40 0.03
CA ASP A 181 2.66 -12.05 1.42
C ASP A 181 3.70 -11.04 1.95
N TRP A 182 3.37 -9.77 1.80
CA TRP A 182 4.25 -8.71 2.23
C TRP A 182 4.28 -8.50 3.76
N ASP A 183 3.38 -9.10 4.53
CA ASP A 183 3.41 -9.01 5.99
C ASP A 183 4.63 -9.76 6.54
N ILE A 184 5.00 -10.87 5.92
CA ILE A 184 6.23 -11.60 6.23
C ILE A 184 7.46 -10.75 5.91
N ILE A 185 7.46 -10.09 4.75
CA ILE A 185 8.56 -9.23 4.32
C ILE A 185 8.69 -8.01 5.24
N LYS A 186 7.57 -7.42 5.69
CA LYS A 186 7.59 -6.34 6.69
C LYS A 186 8.18 -6.81 8.02
N ALA A 187 7.87 -8.03 8.45
CA ALA A 187 8.45 -8.59 9.67
C ALA A 187 9.97 -8.77 9.55
N LEU A 188 10.47 -9.26 8.42
CA LEU A 188 11.90 -9.34 8.13
C LEU A 188 12.57 -7.96 8.03
N PHE A 189 11.88 -6.98 7.50
CA PHE A 189 12.37 -5.61 7.44
C PHE A 189 12.45 -4.94 8.81
N ALA A 190 11.60 -5.34 9.75
CA ALA A 190 11.56 -4.78 11.10
C ALA A 190 12.71 -5.27 12.01
N VAL A 191 13.33 -6.44 11.71
CA VAL A 191 14.47 -6.94 12.49
C VAL A 191 15.78 -6.29 12.08
N GLU A 192 16.75 -6.28 12.98
CA GLU A 192 18.07 -5.67 12.71
C GLU A 192 18.92 -6.54 11.78
N THR A 193 18.81 -7.87 11.91
CA THR A 193 19.60 -8.82 11.14
C THR A 193 18.73 -9.92 10.53
N VAL A 194 19.04 -10.29 9.30
CA VAL A 194 18.40 -11.36 8.55
C VAL A 194 19.41 -12.48 8.35
N ASN A 195 19.12 -13.67 8.84
CA ASN A 195 20.04 -14.80 8.70
C ASN A 195 20.09 -15.33 7.25
N ALA A 196 21.08 -16.22 6.97
CA ALA A 196 21.32 -16.72 5.62
C ALA A 196 20.12 -17.50 5.04
N GLU A 197 19.35 -18.21 5.86
CA GLU A 197 18.15 -18.94 5.44
C GLU A 197 17.01 -17.96 5.07
N GLN A 198 16.73 -16.99 5.94
CA GLN A 198 15.76 -15.93 5.71
C GLN A 198 16.09 -15.13 4.45
N ARG A 199 17.39 -14.84 4.23
CA ARG A 199 17.87 -14.14 3.04
C ARG A 199 17.61 -14.92 1.75
N ARG A 200 17.83 -16.25 1.76
CA ARG A 200 17.55 -17.12 0.60
C ARG A 200 16.06 -17.21 0.28
N LEU A 201 15.23 -17.27 1.31
CA LEU A 201 13.79 -17.47 1.17
C LEU A 201 13.02 -16.16 0.94
N LEU A 202 13.64 -14.99 1.22
CA LEU A 202 13.02 -13.68 1.09
C LEU A 202 12.34 -13.49 -0.27
N LEU A 203 13.07 -13.74 -1.35
CA LEU A 203 12.56 -13.54 -2.72
C LEU A 203 11.63 -14.68 -3.20
N SER A 204 11.52 -15.77 -2.45
CA SER A 204 10.61 -16.85 -2.81
C SER A 204 9.13 -16.44 -2.69
N GLY A 205 8.83 -15.44 -1.87
CA GLY A 205 7.47 -15.01 -1.53
C GLY A 205 6.70 -16.04 -0.70
N LYS A 206 7.39 -17.05 -0.15
CA LYS A 206 6.81 -18.09 0.68
C LYS A 206 6.91 -17.71 2.17
N ALA A 207 5.99 -18.26 2.97
CA ALA A 207 6.06 -18.15 4.41
C ALA A 207 7.40 -18.69 4.93
N LEU A 208 8.01 -17.96 5.87
CA LEU A 208 9.23 -18.34 6.55
C LEU A 208 8.87 -18.94 7.90
N ASP A 209 9.35 -20.13 8.17
CA ASP A 209 9.17 -20.75 9.48
C ASP A 209 9.80 -19.87 10.58
N GLY A 210 9.04 -19.63 11.65
CA GLY A 210 9.48 -18.84 12.79
C GLY A 210 9.20 -17.33 12.70
N ILE A 211 8.63 -16.81 11.61
CA ILE A 211 8.15 -15.43 11.53
C ILE A 211 6.64 -15.41 11.76
N ALA A 212 6.24 -14.91 12.93
CA ALA A 212 4.83 -14.77 13.25
C ALA A 212 4.18 -13.68 12.38
N SER A 213 3.18 -14.07 11.59
CA SER A 213 2.32 -13.10 10.91
C SER A 213 1.58 -12.26 11.95
N VAL A 214 1.53 -10.94 11.76
CA VAL A 214 0.74 -10.04 12.62
C VAL A 214 -0.77 -10.35 12.56
N GLY A 215 -1.20 -11.12 11.56
CA GLY A 215 -2.60 -11.46 11.30
C GLY A 215 -3.43 -10.27 10.79
N PRO A 216 -4.76 -10.44 10.68
CA PRO A 216 -5.64 -9.35 10.25
C PRO A 216 -5.46 -8.10 11.11
N ILE A 217 -5.33 -6.94 10.46
CA ILE A 217 -5.09 -5.67 11.16
C ILE A 217 -6.32 -5.26 11.96
N VAL A 218 -6.12 -5.07 13.26
CA VAL A 218 -7.14 -4.61 14.22
C VAL A 218 -7.00 -3.10 14.46
N CYS A 219 -5.77 -2.61 14.69
CA CYS A 219 -5.50 -1.19 14.81
C CYS A 219 -4.62 -0.71 13.63
N ALA A 220 -5.22 0.08 12.74
CA ALA A 220 -4.56 0.52 11.51
C ALA A 220 -3.51 1.62 11.73
N CYS A 221 -3.58 2.39 12.83
CA CYS A 221 -2.66 3.50 13.08
C CYS A 221 -1.20 3.03 13.21
N PHE A 222 -0.99 1.90 13.87
CA PHE A 222 0.34 1.32 14.07
C PHE A 222 0.48 -0.09 13.49
N GLY A 223 -0.44 -0.51 12.62
CA GLY A 223 -0.38 -1.82 11.97
C GLY A 223 -0.50 -3.00 12.93
N VAL A 224 -1.20 -2.84 14.06
CA VAL A 224 -1.34 -3.88 15.07
C VAL A 224 -2.36 -4.92 14.63
N GLY A 225 -1.88 -6.14 14.38
CA GLY A 225 -2.70 -7.26 13.95
C GLY A 225 -3.25 -8.11 15.10
N ARG A 226 -4.24 -8.92 14.79
CA ARG A 226 -4.89 -9.83 15.74
C ARG A 226 -3.88 -10.76 16.44
N ASN A 227 -2.93 -11.32 15.69
CA ASN A 227 -1.97 -12.25 16.24
C ASN A 227 -1.05 -11.55 17.24
N THR A 228 -0.56 -10.35 16.92
CA THR A 228 0.24 -9.53 17.84
C THR A 228 -0.48 -9.26 19.17
N ILE A 229 -1.79 -8.96 19.11
CA ILE A 229 -2.62 -8.77 20.29
C ILE A 229 -2.73 -10.07 21.08
N CYS A 230 -3.04 -11.19 20.39
CA CYS A 230 -3.17 -12.49 21.03
C CYS A 230 -1.86 -12.95 21.71
N ASP A 231 -0.73 -12.70 21.08
CA ASP A 231 0.59 -13.07 21.63
C ASP A 231 0.95 -12.22 22.85
N ALA A 232 0.64 -10.91 22.84
CA ALA A 232 0.82 -10.04 24.00
C ALA A 232 -0.05 -10.50 25.19
N LEU A 233 -1.28 -10.94 24.92
CA LEU A 233 -2.18 -11.48 25.96
C LEU A 233 -1.72 -12.85 26.48
N LYS A 234 -1.31 -13.76 25.59
CA LYS A 234 -0.82 -15.10 25.96
C LYS A 234 0.49 -15.06 26.74
N SER A 235 1.41 -14.19 26.38
CA SER A 235 2.68 -13.99 27.09
C SER A 235 2.52 -13.27 28.44
N GLY A 236 1.33 -12.72 28.72
CA GLY A 236 1.05 -11.91 29.92
C GLY A 236 1.66 -10.49 29.85
N ALA A 237 2.20 -10.10 28.71
CA ALA A 237 2.72 -8.74 28.48
C ALA A 237 1.60 -7.70 28.56
N ALA A 238 0.41 -8.03 28.10
CA ALA A 238 -0.79 -7.22 28.29
C ALA A 238 -1.90 -8.03 28.95
N ARG A 239 -2.67 -7.39 29.85
CA ARG A 239 -3.79 -8.00 30.58
C ARG A 239 -5.09 -7.23 30.42
N SER A 240 -5.01 -6.04 29.85
CA SER A 240 -6.15 -5.14 29.63
C SER A 240 -6.03 -4.40 28.30
N HIS A 241 -7.09 -3.76 27.86
CA HIS A 241 -7.06 -2.88 26.67
C HIS A 241 -6.13 -1.67 26.88
N LEU A 242 -5.98 -1.18 28.11
CA LEU A 242 -5.05 -0.10 28.45
C LEU A 242 -3.59 -0.56 28.26
N ASP A 243 -3.27 -1.79 28.67
CA ASP A 243 -1.94 -2.34 28.46
C ASP A 243 -1.64 -2.49 26.96
N LEU A 244 -2.62 -2.95 26.16
CA LEU A 244 -2.50 -3.03 24.71
C LEU A 244 -2.27 -1.65 24.10
N GLY A 245 -2.99 -0.63 24.56
CA GLY A 245 -2.78 0.76 24.15
C GLY A 245 -1.38 1.26 24.47
N THR A 246 -0.88 0.97 25.67
CA THR A 246 0.45 1.44 26.11
C THR A 246 1.58 0.70 25.38
N GLN A 247 1.51 -0.62 25.25
CA GLN A 247 2.58 -1.45 24.73
C GLN A 247 2.60 -1.56 23.20
N LEU A 248 1.42 -1.73 22.61
CA LEU A 248 1.26 -1.93 21.17
C LEU A 248 0.78 -0.67 20.45
N LYS A 249 0.47 0.40 21.20
CA LYS A 249 -0.17 1.61 20.68
C LYS A 249 -1.48 1.31 19.93
N ALA A 250 -2.18 0.22 20.36
CA ALA A 250 -3.48 -0.17 19.84
C ALA A 250 -4.59 0.52 20.63
N GLY A 251 -5.37 1.37 19.96
CA GLY A 251 -6.47 2.10 20.57
C GLY A 251 -7.34 2.85 19.58
#